data_a946c2a4f7b56376b00ab980998b5dd7
#
_entry.id   a946c2a4f7b56376b00ab980998b5dd7
#
_cell.length_a   1.000
_cell.length_b   1.000
_cell.length_c   1.000
_cell.angle_alpha   90.00
_cell.angle_beta   90.00
_cell.angle_gamma   90.00
#
_symmetry.space_group_name_H-M   'P 1'
#
loop_
_entity.id
_entity.type
_entity.pdbx_description
1 polymer ?
#
loop_
_entity_poly.entity_id
_entity_poly.type
_entity_poly.pdbx_seq_one_letter_code
_entity_poly.pdbx_strand_id
1 'polypeptide(L)'
;MSTPRIALVVLALLSVGCAALSGSREQYFVCSYDVVWDAALETMKGQSVSTYDKENGTIETNWQDVPPTSERSFGIFGREGFGNNERARITLSVKRMNDVSAVSVLETRQRWHSRGGVTQQALKWWAIEPSEEVMNGVVDRLNAKLKEKGCAPA
;
A
#
# COMPACT_ATOMS: atom_id res chain seq x y z
N MET A 1 -23.71 -54.77 -28.79
CA MET A 1 -23.10 -53.54 -29.34
C MET A 1 -23.18 -52.47 -28.22
N SER A 2 -22.09 -52.28 -27.51
CA SER A 2 -22.01 -51.40 -26.34
C SER A 2 -21.29 -50.12 -26.70
N THR A 3 -21.97 -49.00 -26.63
CA THR A 3 -21.39 -47.68 -26.83
C THR A 3 -20.74 -47.17 -25.52
N PRO A 4 -19.46 -46.79 -25.51
CA PRO A 4 -18.87 -46.23 -24.32
C PRO A 4 -19.32 -44.79 -24.17
N ARG A 5 -19.89 -44.45 -23.03
CA ARG A 5 -20.19 -43.09 -22.60
C ARG A 5 -18.88 -42.41 -22.19
N ILE A 6 -18.41 -41.51 -22.99
CA ILE A 6 -17.29 -40.64 -22.66
C ILE A 6 -17.80 -39.60 -21.63
N ALA A 7 -17.42 -39.78 -20.38
CA ALA A 7 -17.64 -38.80 -19.33
C ALA A 7 -16.63 -37.65 -19.53
N LEU A 8 -17.12 -36.53 -20.01
CA LEU A 8 -16.35 -35.29 -20.15
C LEU A 8 -16.23 -34.64 -18.76
N VAL A 9 -15.12 -34.94 -18.08
CA VAL A 9 -14.78 -34.25 -16.83
C VAL A 9 -14.28 -32.86 -17.16
N VAL A 10 -15.17 -31.89 -17.05
CA VAL A 10 -14.81 -30.48 -17.12
C VAL A 10 -14.14 -30.11 -15.81
N LEU A 11 -12.81 -30.13 -15.81
CA LEU A 11 -11.99 -29.64 -14.71
C LEU A 11 -12.04 -28.10 -14.72
N ALA A 12 -12.99 -27.53 -13.98
CA ALA A 12 -13.04 -26.09 -13.74
C ALA A 12 -11.83 -25.72 -12.88
N LEU A 13 -10.78 -25.23 -13.51
CA LEU A 13 -9.65 -24.56 -12.86
C LEU A 13 -10.17 -23.26 -12.26
N LEU A 14 -10.55 -23.32 -10.99
CA LEU A 14 -10.72 -22.13 -10.15
C LEU A 14 -9.35 -21.48 -9.99
N SER A 15 -8.98 -20.61 -10.92
CA SER A 15 -7.92 -19.66 -10.74
C SER A 15 -8.36 -18.68 -9.66
N VAL A 16 -8.04 -19.02 -8.40
CA VAL A 16 -8.03 -18.05 -7.31
C VAL A 16 -6.93 -17.05 -7.68
N GLY A 17 -7.33 -15.97 -8.36
CA GLY A 17 -6.49 -14.83 -8.57
C GLY A 17 -6.17 -14.25 -7.20
N CYS A 18 -5.01 -14.60 -6.65
CA CYS A 18 -4.38 -13.77 -5.66
C CYS A 18 -4.19 -12.41 -6.32
N ALA A 19 -5.12 -11.47 -6.07
CA ALA A 19 -4.82 -10.07 -6.23
C ALA A 19 -3.67 -9.80 -5.25
N ALA A 20 -2.44 -9.99 -5.72
CA ALA A 20 -1.28 -9.49 -5.04
C ALA A 20 -1.59 -8.01 -4.81
N LEU A 21 -1.68 -7.60 -3.54
CA LEU A 21 -1.69 -6.20 -3.16
C LEU A 21 -0.33 -5.67 -3.59
N SER A 22 -0.26 -5.28 -4.85
CA SER A 22 0.92 -4.71 -5.47
C SER A 22 1.25 -3.46 -4.68
N GLY A 23 2.33 -3.53 -3.87
CA GLY A 23 2.84 -2.38 -3.16
C GLY A 23 2.93 -2.47 -1.64
N SER A 24 2.35 -3.46 -0.96
CA SER A 24 2.58 -3.58 0.49
C SER A 24 3.92 -4.27 0.78
N ARG A 25 4.67 -3.71 1.72
CA ARG A 25 5.91 -4.29 2.25
C ARG A 25 5.61 -4.91 3.61
N GLU A 26 5.61 -6.23 3.69
CA GLU A 26 5.36 -6.96 4.94
C GLU A 26 6.66 -7.52 5.51
N GLN A 27 6.85 -7.36 6.81
CA GLN A 27 8.01 -7.85 7.57
C GLN A 27 7.56 -8.49 8.86
N TYR A 28 8.35 -9.43 9.34
CA TYR A 28 8.07 -10.21 10.55
C TYR A 28 9.15 -9.99 11.59
N PHE A 29 8.75 -9.86 12.86
CA PHE A 29 9.66 -9.59 13.97
C PHE A 29 9.35 -10.47 15.16
N VAL A 30 10.42 -11.00 15.79
CA VAL A 30 10.34 -11.74 17.05
C VAL A 30 10.21 -10.73 18.19
N CYS A 31 9.02 -10.17 18.34
CA CYS A 31 8.68 -9.17 19.35
C CYS A 31 7.19 -9.22 19.68
N SER A 32 6.86 -8.77 20.89
CA SER A 32 5.45 -8.65 21.26
C SER A 32 4.76 -7.57 20.44
N TYR A 33 3.47 -7.76 20.24
CA TYR A 33 2.62 -6.82 19.52
C TYR A 33 2.75 -5.38 20.05
N ASP A 34 2.76 -5.20 21.37
CA ASP A 34 2.83 -3.87 21.99
C ASP A 34 4.14 -3.15 21.66
N VAL A 35 5.26 -3.85 21.70
CA VAL A 35 6.57 -3.29 21.34
C VAL A 35 6.60 -2.87 19.86
N VAL A 36 6.06 -3.71 18.98
CA VAL A 36 5.99 -3.42 17.54
C VAL A 36 5.02 -2.28 17.27
N TRP A 37 3.89 -2.23 17.95
CA TRP A 37 2.94 -1.13 17.85
C TRP A 37 3.56 0.21 18.25
N ASP A 38 4.27 0.25 19.39
CA ASP A 38 4.95 1.47 19.85
C ASP A 38 6.03 1.93 18.87
N ALA A 39 6.79 0.99 18.28
CA ALA A 39 7.76 1.31 17.24
C ALA A 39 7.09 1.89 15.99
N ALA A 40 5.94 1.33 15.59
CA ALA A 40 5.15 1.83 14.47
C ALA A 40 4.63 3.25 14.73
N LEU A 41 4.13 3.53 15.93
CA LEU A 41 3.74 4.88 16.33
C LEU A 41 4.91 5.87 16.29
N GLU A 42 6.07 5.48 16.79
CA GLU A 42 7.27 6.32 16.74
C GLU A 42 7.74 6.57 15.31
N THR A 43 7.61 5.59 14.43
CA THR A 43 7.94 5.72 13.00
C THR A 43 7.08 6.77 12.30
N MET A 44 5.81 6.87 12.72
CA MET A 44 4.85 7.82 12.16
C MET A 44 4.86 9.18 12.86
N LYS A 45 5.73 9.36 13.85
CA LYS A 45 5.85 10.63 14.58
C LYS A 45 6.27 11.76 13.62
N GLY A 46 5.52 12.85 13.67
CA GLY A 46 5.71 13.98 12.76
C GLY A 46 4.91 13.91 11.46
N GLN A 47 4.24 12.77 11.19
CA GLN A 47 3.25 12.67 10.14
C GLN A 47 1.87 13.09 10.66
N SER A 48 1.04 13.64 9.77
CA SER A 48 -0.35 13.95 10.10
C SER A 48 -1.18 12.66 10.10
N VAL A 49 -1.30 12.01 11.26
CA VAL A 49 -2.04 10.75 11.40
C VAL A 49 -3.53 11.04 11.60
N SER A 50 -4.38 10.32 10.87
CA SER A 50 -5.83 10.39 10.94
C SER A 50 -6.43 9.30 11.82
N THR A 51 -5.80 8.12 11.84
CA THR A 51 -6.34 6.93 12.50
C THR A 51 -5.26 6.25 13.34
N TYR A 52 -5.64 5.96 14.60
CA TYR A 52 -4.90 5.11 15.53
C TYR A 52 -5.85 4.04 16.06
N ASP A 53 -5.80 2.87 15.51
CA ASP A 53 -6.64 1.75 15.93
C ASP A 53 -5.74 0.60 16.38
N LYS A 54 -5.46 0.56 17.69
CA LYS A 54 -4.60 -0.48 18.28
C LYS A 54 -5.26 -1.86 18.29
N GLU A 55 -6.58 -1.92 18.33
CA GLU A 55 -7.29 -3.20 18.37
C GLU A 55 -7.20 -3.91 17.03
N ASN A 56 -7.37 -3.18 15.94
CA ASN A 56 -7.23 -3.67 14.58
C ASN A 56 -5.79 -3.53 14.03
N GLY A 57 -4.89 -2.94 14.81
CA GLY A 57 -3.48 -2.79 14.45
C GLY A 57 -3.25 -1.83 13.29
N THR A 58 -4.03 -0.75 13.17
CA THR A 58 -3.96 0.15 12.02
C THR A 58 -3.57 1.57 12.43
N ILE A 59 -2.56 2.11 11.75
CA ILE A 59 -2.17 3.52 11.82
C ILE A 59 -2.24 4.08 10.41
N GLU A 60 -3.03 5.12 10.19
CA GLU A 60 -3.20 5.71 8.86
C GLU A 60 -2.98 7.23 8.91
N THR A 61 -2.25 7.78 7.93
CA THR A 61 -2.09 9.24 7.80
C THR A 61 -3.28 9.86 7.08
N ASN A 62 -3.46 11.16 7.26
CA ASN A 62 -4.25 11.96 6.34
C ASN A 62 -3.67 11.91 4.92
N TRP A 63 -4.49 12.23 3.94
CA TRP A 63 -4.01 12.51 2.60
C TRP A 63 -3.10 13.73 2.62
N GLN A 64 -1.94 13.61 2.00
CA GLN A 64 -0.96 14.67 1.87
C GLN A 64 -0.66 14.91 0.40
N ASP A 65 -0.56 16.16 0.00
CA ASP A 65 -0.07 16.50 -1.34
C ASP A 65 1.40 16.12 -1.46
N VAL A 66 1.74 15.46 -2.54
CA VAL A 66 3.09 14.97 -2.80
C VAL A 66 3.57 15.41 -4.19
N PRO A 67 4.88 15.52 -4.38
CA PRO A 67 5.43 15.79 -5.71
C PRO A 67 4.97 14.74 -6.71
N PRO A 68 4.63 15.13 -7.95
CA PRO A 68 4.22 14.18 -8.97
C PRO A 68 5.37 13.23 -9.33
N THR A 69 5.06 11.94 -9.42
CA THR A 69 6.04 10.89 -9.77
C THR A 69 6.44 10.89 -11.23
N SER A 70 5.59 11.41 -12.10
CA SER A 70 5.92 11.57 -13.52
C SER A 70 6.48 12.95 -13.78
N GLU A 71 7.79 13.04 -13.97
CA GLU A 71 8.36 14.14 -14.70
C GLU A 71 7.78 14.13 -16.12
N ARG A 72 7.01 15.18 -16.42
CA ARG A 72 6.60 15.57 -17.78
C ARG A 72 5.81 14.53 -18.57
N SER A 73 4.52 14.60 -18.46
CA SER A 73 3.69 14.25 -19.61
C SER A 73 3.98 15.28 -20.72
N PHE A 74 4.92 14.99 -21.58
CA PHE A 74 5.10 15.72 -22.84
C PHE A 74 3.91 15.42 -23.74
N GLY A 75 2.83 16.16 -23.58
CA GLY A 75 1.87 16.31 -24.66
C GLY A 75 2.59 17.05 -25.80
N ILE A 76 2.36 16.59 -27.04
CA ILE A 76 2.90 17.15 -28.30
C ILE A 76 2.74 18.70 -28.39
N PHE A 77 2.06 19.33 -27.50
CA PHE A 77 1.79 20.76 -27.44
C PHE A 77 2.35 21.49 -26.23
N GLY A 78 3.35 20.95 -25.52
CA GLY A 78 4.18 21.70 -24.57
C GLY A 78 3.45 22.50 -23.48
N ARG A 79 2.17 22.26 -23.24
CA ARG A 79 1.46 22.87 -22.12
C ARG A 79 1.74 22.05 -20.87
N GLU A 80 2.51 22.62 -19.97
CA GLU A 80 2.57 22.18 -18.59
C GLU A 80 1.14 22.01 -18.10
N GLY A 81 0.74 20.72 -17.91
CA GLY A 81 -0.64 20.41 -17.72
C GLY A 81 -1.12 20.89 -16.36
N PHE A 82 -2.09 21.76 -16.35
CA PHE A 82 -3.00 21.95 -15.24
C PHE A 82 -3.46 20.56 -14.77
N GLY A 83 -3.11 20.15 -13.54
CA GLY A 83 -3.72 19.02 -12.89
C GLY A 83 -2.87 17.78 -12.68
N ASN A 84 -1.56 17.91 -12.49
CA ASN A 84 -0.73 16.81 -11.98
C ASN A 84 -0.64 16.83 -10.44
N ASN A 85 -1.71 17.21 -9.76
CA ASN A 85 -1.74 17.10 -8.30
C ASN A 85 -1.79 15.63 -7.92
N GLU A 86 -0.82 15.21 -7.14
CA GLU A 86 -0.81 13.88 -6.55
C GLU A 86 -0.97 14.00 -5.04
N ARG A 87 -1.62 13.02 -4.46
CA ARG A 87 -1.73 12.87 -3.02
C ARG A 87 -1.43 11.44 -2.62
N ALA A 88 -0.86 11.30 -1.44
CA ALA A 88 -0.57 10.00 -0.87
C ALA A 88 -1.00 9.94 0.59
N ARG A 89 -1.24 8.72 1.07
CA ARG A 89 -1.38 8.39 2.47
C ARG A 89 -0.65 7.08 2.75
N ILE A 90 -0.15 6.96 3.96
CA ILE A 90 0.57 5.78 4.41
C ILE A 90 -0.31 5.05 5.42
N THR A 91 -0.42 3.74 5.26
CA THR A 91 -1.06 2.83 6.20
C THR A 91 -0.02 1.85 6.72
N LEU A 92 0.17 1.82 8.03
CA LEU A 92 0.90 0.78 8.74
C LEU A 92 -0.12 -0.18 9.36
N SER A 93 0.05 -1.47 9.12
CA SER A 93 -0.77 -2.50 9.76
C SER A 93 0.12 -3.44 10.57
N VAL A 94 -0.20 -3.58 11.85
CA VAL A 94 0.51 -4.47 12.78
C VAL A 94 -0.42 -5.63 13.12
N LYS A 95 0.06 -6.87 12.92
CA LYS A 95 -0.73 -8.08 13.21
C LYS A 95 0.01 -8.96 14.20
N ARG A 96 -0.73 -9.53 15.15
CA ARG A 96 -0.21 -10.55 16.06
C ARG A 96 -0.27 -11.91 15.39
N MET A 97 0.87 -12.63 15.39
CA MET A 97 0.98 -13.96 14.83
C MET A 97 1.77 -14.86 15.78
N ASN A 98 1.07 -15.49 16.73
CA ASN A 98 1.71 -16.32 17.78
C ASN A 98 2.85 -15.56 18.50
N ASP A 99 4.09 -16.02 18.31
CA ASP A 99 5.30 -15.48 18.94
C ASP A 99 5.98 -14.37 18.12
N VAL A 100 5.42 -14.03 16.97
CA VAL A 100 5.93 -12.97 16.09
C VAL A 100 4.85 -11.93 15.83
N SER A 101 5.29 -10.73 15.45
CA SER A 101 4.39 -9.69 14.94
C SER A 101 4.74 -9.37 13.50
N ALA A 102 3.72 -9.30 12.65
CA ALA A 102 3.87 -8.87 11.27
C ALA A 102 3.55 -7.38 11.16
N VAL A 103 4.35 -6.65 10.39
CA VAL A 103 4.07 -5.25 10.04
C VAL A 103 4.05 -5.12 8.54
N SER A 104 2.99 -4.52 8.02
CA SER A 104 2.91 -4.14 6.62
C SER A 104 2.84 -2.64 6.45
N VAL A 105 3.57 -2.13 5.47
CA VAL A 105 3.58 -0.73 5.06
C VAL A 105 2.97 -0.64 3.68
N LEU A 106 1.97 0.23 3.52
CA LEU A 106 1.30 0.48 2.27
C LEU A 106 1.20 2.00 2.04
N GLU A 107 1.67 2.47 0.90
CA GLU A 107 1.33 3.79 0.39
C GLU A 107 0.14 3.66 -0.57
N THR A 108 -0.91 4.43 -0.32
CA THR A 108 -1.98 4.63 -1.32
C THR A 108 -1.76 5.98 -1.97
N ARG A 109 -1.57 5.98 -3.28
CA ARG A 109 -1.26 7.19 -4.06
C ARG A 109 -2.32 7.44 -5.11
N GLN A 110 -2.67 8.70 -5.32
CA GLN A 110 -3.68 9.11 -6.27
C GLN A 110 -3.25 10.37 -7.02
N ARG A 111 -3.68 10.44 -8.29
CA ARG A 111 -3.50 11.61 -9.16
C ARG A 111 -4.84 12.20 -9.53
N TRP A 112 -4.92 13.52 -9.49
CA TRP A 112 -6.09 14.23 -9.96
C TRP A 112 -6.05 14.41 -11.47
N HIS A 113 -7.08 13.99 -12.15
CA HIS A 113 -7.26 14.25 -13.57
C HIS A 113 -8.25 15.40 -13.77
N SER A 114 -7.73 16.55 -14.22
CA SER A 114 -8.51 17.78 -14.45
C SER A 114 -9.08 17.87 -15.85
N ARG A 115 -8.69 16.99 -16.77
CA ARG A 115 -9.21 17.01 -18.14
C ARG A 115 -10.43 16.11 -18.27
N GLY A 116 -11.60 16.77 -18.37
CA GLY A 116 -12.75 16.17 -19.01
C GLY A 116 -12.45 16.01 -20.51
N GLY A 117 -12.19 14.77 -20.95
CA GLY A 117 -12.36 14.44 -22.37
C GLY A 117 -13.86 14.48 -22.70
N VAL A 118 -14.23 14.10 -23.94
CA VAL A 118 -15.62 14.04 -24.42
C VAL A 118 -16.54 13.18 -23.52
N THR A 119 -15.96 12.38 -22.62
CA THR A 119 -16.63 11.65 -21.56
C THR A 119 -16.37 12.35 -20.22
N GLN A 120 -17.40 12.81 -19.55
CA GLN A 120 -17.37 13.53 -18.26
C GLN A 120 -16.75 12.74 -17.08
N GLN A 121 -15.99 11.66 -17.33
CA GLN A 121 -15.43 10.77 -16.32
C GLN A 121 -14.10 11.22 -15.69
N ALA A 122 -13.56 12.34 -16.12
CA ALA A 122 -12.14 12.65 -15.85
C ALA A 122 -11.90 13.49 -14.58
N LEU A 123 -12.93 14.12 -13.99
CA LEU A 123 -12.76 14.98 -12.80
C LEU A 123 -12.80 14.16 -11.53
N LYS A 124 -11.76 13.36 -11.26
CA LYS A 124 -11.64 12.59 -10.01
C LYS A 124 -10.20 12.22 -9.70
N TRP A 125 -10.01 11.76 -8.47
CA TRP A 125 -8.79 11.09 -8.06
C TRP A 125 -8.73 9.67 -8.59
N TRP A 126 -7.62 9.33 -9.24
CA TRP A 126 -7.34 8.01 -9.76
C TRP A 126 -6.20 7.39 -8.98
N ALA A 127 -6.32 6.11 -8.65
CA ALA A 127 -5.23 5.37 -8.06
C ALA A 127 -4.07 5.26 -9.08
N ILE A 128 -2.86 5.48 -8.57
CA ILE A 128 -1.61 5.27 -9.30
C ILE A 128 -0.69 4.40 -8.45
N GLU A 129 0.41 3.96 -9.04
CA GLU A 129 1.38 3.12 -8.33
C GLU A 129 2.00 3.86 -7.14
N PRO A 130 2.19 3.15 -6.00
CA PRO A 130 2.88 3.68 -4.84
C PRO A 130 4.34 4.05 -5.16
N SER A 131 4.91 4.96 -4.38
CA SER A 131 6.34 5.25 -4.44
C SER A 131 7.14 4.25 -3.63
N GLU A 132 7.94 3.46 -4.30
CA GLU A 132 8.85 2.51 -3.65
C GLU A 132 9.84 3.21 -2.70
N GLU A 133 10.33 4.38 -3.09
CA GLU A 133 11.25 5.18 -2.28
C GLU A 133 10.61 5.59 -0.95
N VAL A 134 9.36 6.08 -0.99
CA VAL A 134 8.62 6.46 0.22
C VAL A 134 8.38 5.27 1.12
N MET A 135 7.93 4.14 0.55
CA MET A 135 7.68 2.92 1.33
C MET A 135 8.98 2.38 1.95
N ASN A 136 10.07 2.35 1.20
CA ASN A 136 11.37 1.92 1.72
C ASN A 136 11.83 2.84 2.85
N GLY A 137 11.69 4.15 2.70
CA GLY A 137 12.03 5.10 3.76
C GLY A 137 11.22 4.92 5.05
N VAL A 138 9.95 4.52 4.96
CA VAL A 138 9.13 4.17 6.13
C VAL A 138 9.60 2.87 6.76
N VAL A 139 9.86 1.85 5.94
CA VAL A 139 10.37 0.53 6.37
C VAL A 139 11.72 0.68 7.08
N ASP A 140 12.64 1.48 6.54
CA ASP A 140 13.95 1.69 7.14
C ASP A 140 13.86 2.36 8.51
N ARG A 141 12.99 3.40 8.64
CA ARG A 141 12.74 4.02 9.95
C ARG A 141 12.12 3.05 10.95
N LEU A 142 11.16 2.23 10.50
CA LEU A 142 10.54 1.21 11.34
C LEU A 142 11.57 0.18 11.83
N ASN A 143 12.42 -0.31 10.94
CA ASN A 143 13.49 -1.26 11.26
C ASN A 143 14.48 -0.68 12.28
N ALA A 144 14.85 0.58 12.11
CA ALA A 144 15.72 1.27 13.07
C ALA A 144 15.07 1.32 14.47
N LYS A 145 13.78 1.68 14.55
CA LYS A 145 13.05 1.73 15.82
C LYS A 145 12.87 0.35 16.46
N LEU A 146 12.58 -0.66 15.68
CA LEU A 146 12.48 -2.04 16.17
C LEU A 146 13.81 -2.56 16.68
N LYS A 147 14.91 -2.26 15.98
CA LYS A 147 16.27 -2.61 16.43
C LYS A 147 16.63 -1.91 17.75
N GLU A 148 16.30 -0.62 17.91
CA GLU A 148 16.49 0.12 19.18
C GLU A 148 15.74 -0.56 20.34
N LYS A 149 14.59 -1.18 20.08
CA LYS A 149 13.77 -1.91 21.08
C LYS A 149 14.20 -3.37 21.27
N GLY A 150 15.25 -3.82 20.58
CA GLY A 150 15.78 -5.18 20.70
C GLY A 150 15.01 -6.24 19.91
N CYS A 151 14.17 -5.83 18.96
CA CYS A 151 13.43 -6.74 18.09
C CYS A 151 14.36 -7.30 17.00
N ALA A 152 14.32 -8.62 16.80
CA ALA A 152 15.00 -9.28 15.70
C ALA A 152 14.02 -9.56 14.55
N PRO A 153 14.47 -9.47 13.29
CA PRO A 153 13.73 -10.02 12.16
C PRO A 153 13.49 -11.51 12.35
N ALA A 154 12.31 -12.00 11.97
CA ALA A 154 11.94 -13.42 12.02
C ALA A 154 12.31 -14.16 10.72
#